data_a4ef872bc28a436ccccf9c0e7ce2bfaf
#
_entry.id   a4ef872bc28a436ccccf9c0e7ce2bfaf
#
_cell.length_a   1.000
_cell.length_b   1.000
_cell.length_c   1.000
_cell.angle_alpha   90.00
_cell.angle_beta   90.00
_cell.angle_gamma   90.00
#
_symmetry.space_group_name_H-M   'P 1'
#
loop_
_entity.id
_entity.type
_entity.pdbx_description
1 polymer ?
#
loop_
_entity_poly.entity_id
_entity_poly.type
_entity_poly.pdbx_seq_one_letter_code
_entity_poly.pdbx_strand_id
1 'polypeptide(L)'
;YDAAIADWIARHPSWANIIENSTVSREYVDSRMGFSWQLYRVSPAAGLESDLAMTESGLHEEVEGLGSTLFSEIAKDAAEIWKKVFEGKTEVTHKALSPLKTMRNKLAGLSFIDPNVEPAVSMIDTALGSMPKRGNLSGNALLTLQGLVCLLKDKEALIQQTQALLATPKEENV
;
A
#
# COMPACT_ATOMS: atom_id res chain seq x y z
N TYR A 1 11.88 -11.02 -29.10
CA TYR A 1 10.76 -11.55 -29.87
C TYR A 1 11.26 -12.65 -30.82
N ASP A 2 12.08 -12.33 -31.82
CA ASP A 2 12.57 -13.30 -32.84
C ASP A 2 13.31 -14.48 -32.23
N ALA A 3 14.18 -14.23 -31.25
CA ALA A 3 14.88 -15.29 -30.51
C ALA A 3 13.92 -16.23 -29.77
N ALA A 4 12.84 -15.70 -29.21
CA ALA A 4 11.82 -16.50 -28.51
C ALA A 4 11.03 -17.38 -29.50
N ILE A 5 10.70 -16.85 -30.68
CA ILE A 5 10.04 -17.62 -31.75
C ILE A 5 10.96 -18.75 -32.25
N ALA A 6 12.23 -18.44 -32.51
CA ALA A 6 13.21 -19.45 -32.96
C ALA A 6 13.39 -20.57 -31.91
N ASP A 7 13.47 -20.22 -30.64
CA ASP A 7 13.57 -21.18 -29.53
C ASP A 7 12.29 -22.04 -29.41
N TRP A 8 11.10 -21.46 -29.64
CA TRP A 8 9.86 -22.22 -29.66
C TRP A 8 9.79 -23.21 -30.82
N ILE A 9 10.18 -22.79 -32.03
CA ILE A 9 10.25 -23.66 -33.20
C ILE A 9 11.23 -24.80 -32.96
N ALA A 10 12.41 -24.52 -32.40
CA ALA A 10 13.41 -25.52 -32.09
C ALA A 10 12.89 -26.58 -31.09
N ARG A 11 12.11 -26.15 -30.10
CA ARG A 11 11.50 -27.07 -29.12
C ARG A 11 10.28 -27.84 -29.66
N HIS A 12 9.63 -27.32 -30.68
CA HIS A 12 8.42 -27.89 -31.25
C HIS A 12 8.47 -27.98 -32.78
N PRO A 13 9.36 -28.81 -33.37
CA PRO A 13 9.60 -28.84 -34.83
C PRO A 13 8.33 -29.20 -35.63
N SER A 14 7.48 -30.06 -35.09
CA SER A 14 6.21 -30.44 -35.74
C SER A 14 5.20 -29.30 -35.88
N TRP A 15 5.38 -28.22 -35.15
CA TRP A 15 4.50 -27.04 -35.13
C TRP A 15 5.12 -25.83 -35.81
N ALA A 16 6.34 -25.97 -36.40
CA ALA A 16 7.07 -24.85 -36.98
C ALA A 16 6.23 -24.04 -37.97
N ASN A 17 5.57 -24.69 -38.93
CA ASN A 17 4.71 -24.02 -39.92
C ASN A 17 3.52 -23.28 -39.27
N ILE A 18 2.95 -23.82 -38.20
CA ILE A 18 1.83 -23.17 -37.50
C ILE A 18 2.34 -21.94 -36.76
N ILE A 19 3.47 -22.04 -36.09
CA ILE A 19 4.11 -20.94 -35.35
C ILE A 19 4.46 -19.82 -36.33
N GLU A 20 5.15 -20.12 -37.43
CA GLU A 20 5.54 -19.14 -38.45
C GLU A 20 4.35 -18.42 -39.07
N ASN A 21 3.27 -19.15 -39.41
CA ASN A 21 2.08 -18.57 -40.01
C ASN A 21 1.17 -17.81 -39.00
N SER A 22 1.36 -18.04 -37.70
CA SER A 22 0.58 -17.39 -36.63
C SER A 22 1.31 -16.22 -35.99
N THR A 23 2.62 -16.06 -36.27
CA THR A 23 3.39 -14.94 -35.75
C THR A 23 3.25 -13.70 -36.63
N VAL A 24 3.24 -12.55 -35.99
CA VAL A 24 3.25 -11.24 -36.68
C VAL A 24 4.66 -10.69 -36.70
N SER A 25 4.93 -9.72 -37.59
CA SER A 25 6.27 -9.13 -37.68
C SER A 25 6.67 -8.41 -36.39
N ARG A 26 7.97 -8.34 -36.12
CA ARG A 26 8.49 -7.60 -34.98
C ARG A 26 8.08 -6.13 -35.01
N GLU A 27 8.12 -5.50 -36.18
CA GLU A 27 7.72 -4.12 -36.38
C GLU A 27 6.25 -3.88 -36.00
N TYR A 28 5.40 -4.85 -36.31
CA TYR A 28 3.98 -4.80 -35.90
C TYR A 28 3.84 -4.88 -34.38
N VAL A 29 4.57 -5.80 -33.74
CA VAL A 29 4.56 -5.92 -32.27
C VAL A 29 5.08 -4.64 -31.63
N ASP A 30 6.24 -4.14 -32.07
CA ASP A 30 6.87 -2.91 -31.54
C ASP A 30 5.96 -1.70 -31.71
N SER A 31 5.18 -1.63 -32.81
CA SER A 31 4.20 -0.54 -33.02
C SER A 31 2.98 -0.59 -32.10
N ARG A 32 2.67 -1.77 -31.55
CA ARG A 32 1.50 -1.98 -30.68
C ARG A 32 1.85 -2.06 -29.20
N MET A 33 3.12 -2.32 -28.89
CA MET A 33 3.62 -2.39 -27.52
C MET A 33 4.38 -1.09 -27.22
N GLY A 34 3.81 -0.27 -26.39
CA GLY A 34 4.45 0.93 -25.87
C GLY A 34 4.32 0.98 -24.36
N PHE A 35 5.40 1.36 -23.70
CA PHE A 35 5.37 1.68 -22.28
C PHE A 35 5.86 3.12 -22.13
N SER A 36 5.03 3.96 -21.56
CA SER A 36 5.43 5.34 -21.21
C SER A 36 5.21 5.54 -19.71
N TRP A 37 6.15 6.18 -19.07
CA TRP A 37 6.02 6.59 -17.67
C TRP A 37 6.43 8.06 -17.54
N GLN A 38 5.80 8.74 -16.61
CA GLN A 38 6.11 10.12 -16.29
C GLN A 38 6.30 10.21 -14.77
N LEU A 39 7.39 10.82 -14.36
CA LEU A 39 7.67 11.10 -12.96
C LEU A 39 7.35 12.57 -12.70
N TYR A 40 6.39 12.83 -11.84
CA TYR A 40 6.05 14.17 -11.39
C TYR A 40 6.58 14.38 -9.97
N ARG A 41 7.23 15.50 -9.75
CA ARG A 41 7.50 16.00 -8.42
C ARG A 41 6.64 17.24 -8.22
N VAL A 42 5.70 17.16 -7.31
CA VAL A 42 4.94 18.33 -6.85
C VAL A 42 5.73 18.94 -5.70
N SER A 43 6.19 20.16 -5.87
CA SER A 43 6.84 20.94 -4.83
C SER A 43 6.35 22.38 -4.92
N PRO A 44 6.27 23.10 -3.80
CA PRO A 44 5.97 24.52 -3.81
C PRO A 44 6.94 25.26 -4.74
N ALA A 45 6.42 26.21 -5.52
CA ALA A 45 7.24 27.01 -6.42
C ALA A 45 8.08 27.99 -5.59
N ALA A 46 9.36 27.69 -5.43
CA ALA A 46 10.29 28.61 -4.80
C ALA A 46 10.57 29.80 -5.72
N GLY A 47 10.23 31.03 -5.31
CA GLY A 47 10.68 32.25 -5.98
C GLY A 47 9.64 32.99 -6.82
N LEU A 48 8.37 32.62 -6.80
CA LEU A 48 7.30 33.49 -7.33
C LEU A 48 6.72 34.33 -6.18
N GLU A 49 7.36 35.48 -5.97
CA GLU A 49 6.90 36.43 -4.96
C GLU A 49 5.57 37.05 -5.36
N SER A 50 4.66 37.09 -4.44
CA SER A 50 3.47 37.92 -4.23
C SER A 50 2.11 37.50 -4.80
N ASP A 51 1.97 36.87 -5.95
CA ASP A 51 0.61 36.51 -6.43
C ASP A 51 0.22 35.04 -6.31
N LEU A 52 1.16 34.19 -5.94
CA LEU A 52 0.98 32.73 -5.79
C LEU A 52 0.88 32.24 -4.33
N ALA A 53 1.02 33.12 -3.35
CA ALA A 53 0.87 32.77 -1.93
C ALA A 53 -0.49 32.13 -1.61
N MET A 54 -1.55 32.54 -2.33
CA MET A 54 -2.87 31.91 -2.24
C MET A 54 -2.91 30.51 -2.88
N THR A 55 -2.08 30.24 -3.88
CA THR A 55 -2.02 28.95 -4.57
C THR A 55 -1.17 27.92 -3.81
N GLU A 56 -0.11 28.40 -3.12
CA GLU A 56 0.72 27.52 -2.28
C GLU A 56 -0.03 27.04 -1.03
N SER A 57 -0.80 27.93 -0.37
CA SER A 57 -1.64 27.54 0.75
C SER A 57 -2.73 26.57 0.32
N GLY A 58 -3.37 26.79 -0.82
CA GLY A 58 -4.42 25.92 -1.35
C GLY A 58 -3.93 24.51 -1.67
N LEU A 59 -2.77 24.38 -2.34
CA LEU A 59 -2.19 23.06 -2.63
C LEU A 59 -1.75 22.33 -1.36
N HIS A 60 -1.21 23.04 -0.40
CA HIS A 60 -0.82 22.46 0.89
C HIS A 60 -2.03 21.97 1.68
N GLU A 61 -3.08 22.79 1.74
CA GLU A 61 -4.36 22.43 2.35
C GLU A 61 -5.03 21.23 1.66
N GLU A 62 -4.96 21.15 0.31
CA GLU A 62 -5.47 19.99 -0.43
C GLU A 62 -4.69 18.71 -0.13
N VAL A 63 -3.36 18.77 -0.09
CA VAL A 63 -2.52 17.61 0.23
C VAL A 63 -2.74 17.15 1.67
N GLU A 64 -2.79 18.08 2.63
CA GLU A 64 -3.15 17.77 4.02
C GLU A 64 -4.58 17.22 4.13
N GLY A 65 -5.51 17.75 3.34
CA GLY A 65 -6.87 17.25 3.22
C GLY A 65 -6.93 15.79 2.74
N LEU A 66 -6.07 15.41 1.78
CA LEU A 66 -5.98 14.02 1.30
C LEU A 66 -5.48 13.07 2.39
N GLY A 67 -4.45 13.43 3.15
CA GLY A 67 -3.98 12.67 4.30
C GLY A 67 -5.07 12.48 5.35
N SER A 68 -5.75 13.56 5.70
CA SER A 68 -6.88 13.54 6.63
C SER A 68 -8.02 12.64 6.16
N THR A 69 -8.34 12.66 4.87
CA THR A 69 -9.36 11.82 4.25
C THR A 69 -8.95 10.35 4.31
N LEU A 70 -7.70 10.03 3.96
CA LEU A 70 -7.15 8.68 4.02
C LEU A 70 -7.29 8.09 5.43
N PHE A 71 -6.85 8.80 6.46
CA PHE A 71 -6.97 8.32 7.84
C PHE A 71 -8.42 8.18 8.31
N SER A 72 -9.33 9.03 7.82
CA SER A 72 -10.76 8.91 8.11
C SER A 72 -11.37 7.65 7.47
N GLU A 73 -10.97 7.30 6.25
CA GLU A 73 -11.38 6.05 5.60
C GLU A 73 -10.82 4.83 6.33
N ILE A 74 -9.54 4.86 6.74
CA ILE A 74 -8.94 3.79 7.53
C ILE A 74 -9.68 3.57 8.84
N ALA A 75 -10.04 4.66 9.53
CA ALA A 75 -10.79 4.58 10.79
C ALA A 75 -12.18 3.95 10.58
N LYS A 76 -12.86 4.29 9.50
CA LYS A 76 -14.15 3.69 9.13
C LYS A 76 -14.01 2.21 8.80
N ASP A 77 -13.05 1.84 7.97
CA ASP A 77 -12.78 0.45 7.59
C ASP A 77 -12.42 -0.38 8.83
N ALA A 78 -11.58 0.16 9.74
CA ALA A 78 -11.21 -0.49 10.99
C ALA A 78 -12.42 -0.69 11.92
N ALA A 79 -13.33 0.29 11.99
CA ALA A 79 -14.56 0.16 12.77
C ALA A 79 -15.48 -0.96 12.24
N GLU A 80 -15.54 -1.13 10.91
CA GLU A 80 -16.28 -2.24 10.31
C GLU A 80 -15.61 -3.59 10.59
N ILE A 81 -14.28 -3.67 10.48
CA ILE A 81 -13.51 -4.88 10.81
C ILE A 81 -13.74 -5.24 12.27
N TRP A 82 -13.70 -4.26 13.18
CA TRP A 82 -13.98 -4.50 14.60
C TRP A 82 -15.31 -5.22 14.80
N LYS A 83 -16.39 -4.64 14.28
CA LYS A 83 -17.75 -5.17 14.44
C LYS A 83 -17.93 -6.56 13.83
N LYS A 84 -17.34 -6.79 12.64
CA LYS A 84 -17.54 -8.04 11.90
C LYS A 84 -16.65 -9.19 12.38
N VAL A 85 -15.47 -8.88 12.89
CA VAL A 85 -14.39 -9.87 13.09
C VAL A 85 -13.99 -10.02 14.55
N PHE A 86 -13.94 -8.95 15.33
CA PHE A 86 -13.32 -8.96 16.66
C PHE A 86 -14.29 -8.78 17.81
N GLU A 87 -15.42 -8.10 17.61
CA GLU A 87 -16.36 -7.76 18.68
C GLU A 87 -16.92 -9.04 19.34
N GLY A 88 -16.73 -9.13 20.66
CA GLY A 88 -17.21 -10.27 21.46
C GLY A 88 -16.52 -11.61 21.17
N LYS A 89 -15.43 -11.62 20.42
CA LYS A 89 -14.69 -12.86 20.10
C LYS A 89 -13.55 -13.11 21.10
N THR A 90 -13.42 -14.35 21.52
CA THR A 90 -12.31 -14.85 22.33
C THR A 90 -11.25 -15.56 21.50
N GLU A 91 -11.56 -15.89 20.25
CA GLU A 91 -10.64 -16.41 19.24
C GLU A 91 -11.13 -16.05 17.83
N VAL A 92 -10.20 -15.95 16.90
CA VAL A 92 -10.48 -15.73 15.47
C VAL A 92 -9.54 -16.60 14.62
N THR A 93 -9.93 -16.89 13.39
CA THR A 93 -9.10 -17.63 12.44
C THR A 93 -8.14 -16.69 11.71
N HIS A 94 -7.13 -17.25 11.02
CA HIS A 94 -6.21 -16.48 10.17
C HIS A 94 -6.91 -15.65 9.07
N LYS A 95 -8.16 -15.98 8.72
CA LYS A 95 -8.96 -15.16 7.78
C LYS A 95 -9.18 -13.75 8.30
N ALA A 96 -9.15 -13.55 9.62
CA ALA A 96 -9.24 -12.24 10.26
C ALA A 96 -8.08 -11.29 9.88
N LEU A 97 -6.94 -11.83 9.44
CA LEU A 97 -5.79 -11.02 9.01
C LEU A 97 -5.96 -10.44 7.60
N SER A 98 -6.83 -11.01 6.76
CA SER A 98 -7.01 -10.57 5.37
C SER A 98 -7.44 -9.10 5.26
N PRO A 99 -8.47 -8.62 5.98
CA PRO A 99 -8.86 -7.21 5.93
C PRO A 99 -7.73 -6.27 6.38
N LEU A 100 -6.96 -6.66 7.41
CA LEU A 100 -5.83 -5.86 7.89
C LEU A 100 -4.70 -5.77 6.86
N LYS A 101 -4.43 -6.86 6.13
CA LYS A 101 -3.48 -6.86 5.01
C LYS A 101 -3.95 -5.96 3.86
N THR A 102 -5.24 -5.96 3.56
CA THR A 102 -5.81 -5.08 2.54
C THR A 102 -5.65 -3.61 2.94
N MET A 103 -5.95 -3.28 4.19
CA MET A 103 -5.78 -1.93 4.75
C MET A 103 -4.30 -1.50 4.73
N ARG A 104 -3.40 -2.38 5.15
CA ARG A 104 -1.95 -2.18 5.08
C ARG A 104 -1.49 -1.86 3.65
N ASN A 105 -1.95 -2.61 2.66
CA ASN A 105 -1.58 -2.40 1.26
C ASN A 105 -2.14 -1.08 0.70
N LYS A 106 -3.35 -0.70 1.10
CA LYS A 106 -3.94 0.61 0.77
C LYS A 106 -3.07 1.75 1.31
N LEU A 107 -2.70 1.69 2.59
CA LEU A 107 -1.81 2.67 3.21
C LEU A 107 -0.45 2.70 2.50
N ALA A 108 0.19 1.56 2.29
CA ALA A 108 1.51 1.50 1.65
C ALA A 108 1.52 2.08 0.22
N GLY A 109 0.42 1.90 -0.54
CA GLY A 109 0.28 2.51 -1.86
C GLY A 109 0.13 4.04 -1.85
N LEU A 110 -0.18 4.62 -0.70
CA LEU A 110 -0.45 6.05 -0.51
C LEU A 110 0.55 6.72 0.46
N SER A 111 1.68 6.09 0.72
CA SER A 111 2.70 6.57 1.69
C SER A 111 3.31 7.93 1.32
N PHE A 112 3.19 8.35 0.06
CA PHE A 112 3.67 9.65 -0.40
C PHE A 112 2.75 10.83 -0.03
N ILE A 113 1.52 10.56 0.45
CA ILE A 113 0.52 11.59 0.75
C ILE A 113 0.80 12.26 2.09
N ASP A 114 1.17 11.45 3.11
CA ASP A 114 1.33 11.94 4.49
C ASP A 114 2.46 11.17 5.18
N PRO A 115 3.40 11.85 5.87
CA PRO A 115 4.51 11.20 6.57
C PRO A 115 4.08 10.23 7.67
N ASN A 116 2.87 10.37 8.22
CA ASN A 116 2.34 9.46 9.24
C ASN A 116 1.92 8.09 8.67
N VAL A 117 1.82 7.95 7.35
CA VAL A 117 1.37 6.70 6.72
C VAL A 117 2.41 5.59 6.88
N GLU A 118 3.70 5.88 6.69
CA GLU A 118 4.75 4.86 6.81
C GLU A 118 4.84 4.26 8.22
N PRO A 119 4.84 5.05 9.32
CA PRO A 119 4.74 4.50 10.67
C PRO A 119 3.48 3.66 10.91
N ALA A 120 2.33 4.07 10.37
CA ALA A 120 1.09 3.29 10.48
C ALA A 120 1.22 1.92 9.78
N VAL A 121 1.83 1.88 8.59
CA VAL A 121 2.14 0.62 7.89
C VAL A 121 3.06 -0.26 8.72
N SER A 122 4.13 0.30 9.29
CA SER A 122 5.09 -0.42 10.14
C SER A 122 4.42 -1.03 11.37
N MET A 123 3.50 -0.32 12.01
CA MET A 123 2.73 -0.84 13.14
C MET A 123 1.87 -2.04 12.76
N ILE A 124 1.20 -1.97 11.61
CA ILE A 124 0.40 -3.08 11.10
C ILE A 124 1.31 -4.28 10.77
N ASP A 125 2.44 -4.05 10.10
CA ASP A 125 3.40 -5.10 9.74
C ASP A 125 3.98 -5.79 10.99
N THR A 126 4.33 -5.01 12.02
CA THR A 126 4.82 -5.54 13.29
C THR A 126 3.76 -6.43 13.96
N ALA A 127 2.53 -5.98 14.03
CA ALA A 127 1.44 -6.76 14.60
C ALA A 127 1.17 -8.04 13.79
N LEU A 128 1.11 -7.95 12.46
CA LEU A 128 0.90 -9.12 11.59
C LEU A 128 2.08 -10.10 11.67
N GLY A 129 3.31 -9.60 11.77
CA GLY A 129 4.53 -10.39 11.89
C GLY A 129 4.64 -11.16 13.20
N SER A 130 4.03 -10.65 14.27
CA SER A 130 3.99 -11.32 15.58
C SER A 130 2.97 -12.45 15.68
N MET A 131 2.12 -12.64 14.65
CA MET A 131 1.06 -13.65 14.69
C MET A 131 1.62 -15.08 14.50
N PRO A 132 1.08 -16.06 15.23
CA PRO A 132 1.44 -17.47 15.04
C PRO A 132 1.09 -17.92 13.63
N LYS A 133 1.93 -18.74 13.01
CA LYS A 133 1.74 -19.20 11.61
C LYS A 133 0.63 -20.25 11.44
N ARG A 134 0.19 -20.90 12.52
CA ARG A 134 -0.80 -21.99 12.52
C ARG A 134 -1.73 -21.88 13.72
N GLY A 135 -2.92 -22.46 13.58
CA GLY A 135 -3.93 -22.48 14.64
C GLY A 135 -4.81 -21.24 14.65
N ASN A 136 -5.73 -21.17 15.61
CA ASN A 136 -6.57 -20.00 15.81
C ASN A 136 -5.80 -18.92 16.59
N LEU A 137 -6.18 -17.68 16.39
CA LEU A 137 -5.59 -16.52 17.06
C LEU A 137 -6.42 -16.24 18.33
N SER A 138 -5.82 -16.48 19.49
CA SER A 138 -6.44 -16.29 20.81
C SER A 138 -5.42 -15.70 21.80
N GLY A 139 -5.83 -15.38 23.00
CA GLY A 139 -4.96 -14.82 24.04
C GLY A 139 -4.20 -13.57 23.56
N ASN A 140 -2.89 -13.53 23.77
CA ASN A 140 -2.06 -12.37 23.43
C ASN A 140 -2.10 -12.01 21.94
N ALA A 141 -2.16 -12.99 21.04
CA ALA A 141 -2.26 -12.73 19.61
C ALA A 141 -3.56 -12.00 19.26
N LEU A 142 -4.68 -12.44 19.83
CA LEU A 142 -5.96 -11.75 19.65
C LEU A 142 -5.95 -10.34 20.27
N LEU A 143 -5.42 -10.19 21.48
CA LEU A 143 -5.31 -8.89 22.15
C LEU A 143 -4.47 -7.90 21.34
N THR A 144 -3.36 -8.34 20.75
CA THR A 144 -2.54 -7.49 19.87
C THR A 144 -3.33 -7.01 18.67
N LEU A 145 -4.08 -7.89 18.00
CA LEU A 145 -4.92 -7.51 16.86
C LEU A 145 -6.07 -6.58 17.26
N GLN A 146 -6.72 -6.88 18.38
CA GLN A 146 -7.79 -6.03 18.91
C GLN A 146 -7.26 -4.64 19.28
N GLY A 147 -6.09 -4.56 19.93
CA GLY A 147 -5.42 -3.30 20.24
C GLY A 147 -5.07 -2.49 19.00
N LEU A 148 -4.49 -3.15 17.99
CA LEU A 148 -4.20 -2.52 16.70
C LEU A 148 -5.48 -1.97 16.04
N VAL A 149 -6.54 -2.78 15.93
CA VAL A 149 -7.79 -2.34 15.31
C VAL A 149 -8.46 -1.23 16.11
N CYS A 150 -8.39 -1.25 17.44
CA CYS A 150 -8.86 -0.16 18.27
C CYS A 150 -8.11 1.15 18.02
N LEU A 151 -6.79 1.08 17.81
CA LEU A 151 -5.98 2.26 17.46
C LEU A 151 -6.34 2.76 16.06
N LEU A 152 -6.46 1.86 15.08
CA LEU A 152 -6.82 2.23 13.71
C LEU A 152 -8.22 2.82 13.58
N LYS A 153 -9.15 2.51 14.47
CA LYS A 153 -10.51 3.09 14.53
C LYS A 153 -10.52 4.54 14.96
N ASP A 154 -9.51 4.97 15.69
CA ASP A 154 -9.42 6.31 16.24
C ASP A 154 -8.37 7.09 15.44
N LYS A 155 -8.84 7.94 14.54
CA LYS A 155 -7.97 8.73 13.66
C LYS A 155 -6.98 9.59 14.45
N GLU A 156 -7.45 10.24 15.52
CA GLU A 156 -6.63 11.16 16.29
C GLU A 156 -5.56 10.41 17.09
N ALA A 157 -5.96 9.31 17.75
CA ALA A 157 -5.02 8.43 18.44
C ALA A 157 -3.99 7.82 17.48
N LEU A 158 -4.40 7.43 16.27
CA LEU A 158 -3.50 6.89 15.25
C LEU A 158 -2.47 7.93 14.81
N ILE A 159 -2.89 9.15 14.47
CA ILE A 159 -1.99 10.24 14.06
C ILE A 159 -1.04 10.59 15.21
N GLN A 160 -1.54 10.71 16.43
CA GLN A 160 -0.71 10.99 17.60
C GLN A 160 0.37 9.91 17.82
N GLN A 161 -0.01 8.64 17.69
CA GLN A 161 0.92 7.52 17.84
C GLN A 161 1.97 7.49 16.73
N THR A 162 1.59 7.75 15.49
CA THR A 162 2.52 7.80 14.34
C THR A 162 3.49 8.97 14.47
N GLN A 163 3.03 10.12 14.91
CA GLN A 163 3.91 11.28 15.20
C GLN A 163 4.91 10.99 16.31
N ALA A 164 4.49 10.30 17.38
CA ALA A 164 5.38 9.88 18.44
C ALA A 164 6.49 8.94 17.92
N LEU A 165 6.15 8.03 17.01
CA LEU A 165 7.13 7.15 16.36
C LEU A 165 8.10 7.91 15.45
N LEU A 166 7.64 8.93 14.74
CA LEU A 166 8.49 9.79 13.91
C LEU A 166 9.44 10.65 14.75
N ALA A 167 9.00 11.08 15.94
CA ALA A 167 9.80 11.90 16.85
C ALA A 167 10.88 11.10 17.60
N THR A 168 10.75 9.76 17.64
CA THR A 168 11.75 8.89 18.28
C THR A 168 12.93 8.70 17.32
N PRO A 169 14.18 9.14 17.69
CA PRO A 169 15.34 8.93 16.84
C PRO A 169 15.50 7.42 16.59
N LYS A 170 15.68 7.02 15.33
CA LYS A 170 16.13 5.65 15.02
C LYS A 170 17.52 5.50 15.65
N GLU A 171 17.67 4.66 16.67
CA GLU A 171 18.98 4.23 17.11
C GLU A 171 19.62 3.51 15.92
N GLU A 172 20.56 4.18 15.27
CA GLU A 172 21.44 3.54 14.30
C GLU A 172 22.27 2.51 15.09
N ASN A 173 21.93 1.23 14.90
CA ASN A 173 22.80 0.14 15.31
C ASN A 173 24.10 0.27 14.51
N VAL A 174 25.13 0.76 15.17
CA VAL A 174 26.54 0.69 14.77
C VAL A 174 27.02 -0.76 14.84
#